data_7c48304558c463bc00dffcd1afbd6f2c
#
_entry.id   7c48304558c463bc00dffcd1afbd6f2c
#
_cell.length_a   1.000
_cell.length_b   1.000
_cell.length_c   1.000
_cell.angle_alpha   90.00
_cell.angle_beta   90.00
_cell.angle_gamma   90.00
#
_symmetry.space_group_name_H-M   'P 1'
#
loop_
_entity.id
_entity.type
_entity.pdbx_description
1 polymer ?
#
loop_
_entity_poly.entity_id
_entity_poly.type
_entity_poly.pdbx_seq_one_letter_code
_entity_poly.pdbx_strand_id
1 'polypeptide(L)'
;MDSNINMNQLKRKRRRNSSPQKAEEETNVLFLGDSKKKISQILSNDDDTNICFSDRLLRFTPNMKLVQYQLVITEKKIYLLKDKSGKLKDSLSLNLIKAICLSHQSDNFMLIKVKTQDDIILVSRRKTKITEILMRQSMNENSAVPLSTMDRFTFTMNSMKYIMVFTREKDYSVRTSIYAEKQQDSLTYDSKAGKKRAK
;
A
#
# COMPACT_ATOMS: atom_id res chain seq x y z
N MET A 1 -4.01 8.68 -24.31
CA MET A 1 -4.64 7.34 -24.13
C MET A 1 -4.88 7.14 -22.64
N ASP A 2 -6.11 7.36 -22.21
CA ASP A 2 -6.49 7.31 -20.81
C ASP A 2 -6.76 5.86 -20.42
N SER A 3 -5.81 5.23 -19.73
CA SER A 3 -5.98 3.88 -19.19
C SER A 3 -6.85 3.94 -17.93
N ASN A 4 -8.17 4.06 -18.11
CA ASN A 4 -9.14 3.94 -17.03
C ASN A 4 -9.28 2.45 -16.68
N ILE A 5 -8.63 2.02 -15.59
CA ILE A 5 -8.80 0.67 -15.08
C ILE A 5 -10.07 0.63 -14.22
N ASN A 6 -11.15 0.08 -14.78
CA ASN A 6 -12.40 -0.13 -14.08
C ASN A 6 -12.31 -1.42 -13.23
N MET A 7 -12.11 -1.27 -11.92
CA MET A 7 -11.91 -2.37 -10.96
C MET A 7 -13.21 -3.05 -10.49
N ASN A 8 -14.36 -2.75 -11.09
CA ASN A 8 -15.66 -3.30 -10.67
C ASN A 8 -15.94 -4.75 -11.11
N GLN A 9 -15.02 -5.45 -11.77
CA GLN A 9 -15.28 -6.81 -12.30
C GLN A 9 -15.08 -7.97 -11.32
N LEU A 10 -14.84 -7.72 -10.04
CA LEU A 10 -14.78 -8.80 -9.05
C LEU A 10 -16.19 -9.11 -8.46
N LYS A 11 -17.14 -9.48 -9.32
CA LYS A 11 -18.42 -10.07 -8.86
C LYS A 11 -18.17 -11.47 -8.30
N ARG A 12 -18.20 -11.60 -6.97
CA ARG A 12 -18.13 -12.88 -6.25
C ARG A 12 -19.49 -13.57 -6.23
N LYS A 13 -19.55 -14.85 -6.63
CA LYS A 13 -20.64 -15.78 -6.32
C LYS A 13 -20.75 -15.89 -4.79
N ARG A 14 -21.86 -15.36 -4.24
CA ARG A 14 -22.24 -15.54 -2.83
C ARG A 14 -22.69 -16.98 -2.61
N ARG A 15 -21.96 -17.76 -1.84
CA ARG A 15 -22.51 -18.88 -1.11
C ARG A 15 -22.97 -18.38 0.26
N ARG A 16 -24.27 -18.47 0.51
CA ARG A 16 -24.87 -18.27 1.84
C ARG A 16 -24.54 -19.50 2.69
N ASN A 17 -23.83 -19.31 3.79
CA ASN A 17 -23.91 -20.18 4.94
C ASN A 17 -23.92 -19.27 6.17
N SER A 18 -25.05 -19.22 6.83
CA SER A 18 -25.29 -18.58 8.11
C SER A 18 -24.80 -19.50 9.23
N SER A 19 -23.83 -19.02 10.01
CA SER A 19 -23.48 -19.58 11.32
C SER A 19 -23.14 -18.42 12.27
N PRO A 20 -23.48 -18.52 13.57
CA PRO A 20 -23.45 -17.40 14.49
C PRO A 20 -22.01 -16.92 14.74
N GLN A 21 -21.85 -15.59 14.76
CA GLN A 21 -20.61 -14.90 15.08
C GLN A 21 -20.17 -15.27 16.50
N LYS A 22 -19.20 -16.18 16.62
CA LYS A 22 -18.31 -16.21 17.78
C LYS A 22 -17.43 -14.98 17.70
N ALA A 23 -17.34 -14.24 18.80
CA ALA A 23 -16.37 -13.18 18.98
C ALA A 23 -14.99 -13.73 18.61
N GLU A 24 -14.40 -13.24 17.50
CA GLU A 24 -13.03 -13.56 17.14
C GLU A 24 -12.12 -12.86 18.13
N GLU A 25 -11.65 -13.63 19.10
CA GLU A 25 -10.48 -13.25 19.89
C GLU A 25 -9.37 -12.79 18.94
N GLU A 26 -8.73 -11.68 19.29
CA GLU A 26 -7.61 -11.06 18.58
C GLU A 26 -6.38 -11.97 18.57
N THR A 27 -6.47 -13.08 17.91
CA THR A 27 -5.25 -13.87 17.59
C THR A 27 -4.53 -13.12 16.49
N ASN A 28 -3.32 -12.68 16.77
CA ASN A 28 -2.33 -12.27 15.77
C ASN A 28 -2.17 -13.45 14.80
N VAL A 29 -2.92 -13.44 13.68
CA VAL A 29 -3.01 -14.60 12.79
C VAL A 29 -1.70 -14.72 12.05
N LEU A 30 -0.83 -15.57 12.58
CA LEU A 30 0.37 -16.05 11.91
C LEU A 30 -0.04 -17.02 10.80
N PHE A 31 -0.54 -16.48 9.68
CA PHE A 31 -0.80 -17.30 8.51
C PHE A 31 0.51 -17.58 7.76
N LEU A 32 1.30 -18.53 8.26
CA LEU A 32 2.59 -18.87 7.66
C LEU A 32 2.49 -19.99 6.62
N GLY A 33 1.47 -20.83 6.66
CA GLY A 33 1.25 -21.95 5.73
C GLY A 33 2.53 -22.75 5.42
N ASP A 34 2.60 -23.27 4.19
CA ASP A 34 3.76 -24.06 3.71
C ASP A 34 5.05 -23.25 3.58
N SER A 35 4.97 -21.92 3.68
CA SER A 35 6.12 -21.01 3.58
C SER A 35 6.88 -20.84 4.89
N LYS A 36 6.44 -21.43 6.00
CA LYS A 36 7.01 -21.22 7.34
C LYS A 36 8.53 -21.42 7.39
N LYS A 37 9.04 -22.53 6.86
CA LYS A 37 10.48 -22.84 6.85
C LYS A 37 11.29 -21.78 6.10
N LYS A 38 10.80 -21.34 4.92
CA LYS A 38 11.48 -20.32 4.11
C LYS A 38 11.47 -18.95 4.79
N ILE A 39 10.37 -18.61 5.43
CA ILE A 39 10.24 -17.37 6.19
C ILE A 39 11.23 -17.37 7.35
N SER A 40 11.27 -18.44 8.15
CA SER A 40 12.22 -18.56 9.25
C SER A 40 13.67 -18.43 8.79
N GLN A 41 14.02 -18.99 7.63
CA GLN A 41 15.36 -18.86 7.06
C GLN A 41 15.67 -17.40 6.65
N ILE A 42 14.72 -16.70 6.02
CA ILE A 42 14.88 -15.29 5.63
C ILE A 42 15.07 -14.43 6.88
N LEU A 43 14.26 -14.64 7.91
CA LEU A 43 14.31 -13.85 9.14
C LEU A 43 15.62 -14.12 9.93
N SER A 44 16.08 -15.38 9.97
CA SER A 44 17.34 -15.73 10.63
C SER A 44 18.55 -15.06 9.96
N ASN A 45 18.53 -14.92 8.64
CA ASN A 45 19.60 -14.22 7.92
C ASN A 45 19.64 -12.72 8.21
N ASP A 46 18.54 -12.15 8.65
CA ASP A 46 18.40 -10.71 8.95
C ASP A 46 18.47 -10.40 10.45
N ASP A 47 18.74 -11.38 11.32
CA ASP A 47 18.65 -11.26 12.78
C ASP A 47 17.33 -10.65 13.28
N ASP A 48 16.23 -11.01 12.60
CA ASP A 48 14.90 -10.43 12.80
C ASP A 48 13.86 -11.55 12.95
N THR A 49 13.85 -12.20 14.10
CA THR A 49 13.09 -13.44 14.31
C THR A 49 11.67 -13.25 14.82
N ASN A 50 11.35 -12.09 15.36
CA ASN A 50 10.06 -11.83 16.00
C ASN A 50 9.00 -11.38 14.99
N ILE A 51 8.12 -12.30 14.60
CA ILE A 51 7.00 -12.01 13.71
C ILE A 51 5.86 -11.39 14.52
N CYS A 52 5.52 -10.14 14.22
CA CYS A 52 4.40 -9.42 14.83
C CYS A 52 3.07 -9.67 14.11
N PHE A 53 3.14 -9.90 12.79
CA PHE A 53 1.95 -10.12 11.97
C PHE A 53 2.30 -10.84 10.66
N SER A 54 1.39 -11.66 10.16
CA SER A 54 1.46 -12.23 8.82
C SER A 54 0.07 -12.41 8.23
N ASP A 55 -0.09 -12.03 6.96
CA ASP A 55 -1.35 -12.19 6.22
C ASP A 55 -1.10 -12.27 4.71
N ARG A 56 -2.09 -12.79 3.99
CA ARG A 56 -2.14 -12.75 2.53
C ARG A 56 -2.89 -11.50 2.07
N LEU A 57 -2.28 -10.74 1.17
CA LEU A 57 -2.84 -9.51 0.64
C LEU A 57 -2.51 -9.34 -0.84
N LEU A 58 -3.06 -8.31 -1.46
CA LEU A 58 -2.68 -7.90 -2.80
C LEU A 58 -1.75 -6.69 -2.72
N ARG A 59 -0.69 -6.69 -3.52
CA ARG A 59 0.16 -5.54 -3.77
C ARG A 59 -0.12 -4.99 -5.16
N PHE A 60 -0.25 -3.69 -5.27
CA PHE A 60 -0.26 -3.01 -6.55
C PHE A 60 1.18 -2.89 -7.04
N THR A 61 1.44 -3.44 -8.22
CA THR A 61 2.80 -3.55 -8.77
C THR A 61 3.08 -2.46 -9.80
N PRO A 62 4.35 -2.19 -10.13
CA PRO A 62 4.73 -1.21 -11.16
C PRO A 62 4.10 -1.43 -12.54
N ASN A 63 3.68 -2.66 -12.85
CA ASN A 63 2.97 -2.99 -14.08
C ASN A 63 1.45 -2.73 -13.98
N MET A 64 1.01 -1.91 -13.04
CA MET A 64 -0.39 -1.57 -12.78
C MET A 64 -1.29 -2.79 -12.53
N LYS A 65 -0.75 -3.84 -11.90
CA LYS A 65 -1.47 -5.09 -11.59
C LYS A 65 -1.52 -5.35 -10.09
N LEU A 66 -2.64 -5.91 -9.65
CA LEU A 66 -2.76 -6.46 -8.31
C LEU A 66 -2.24 -7.89 -8.31
N VAL A 67 -1.21 -8.14 -7.52
CA VAL A 67 -0.57 -9.45 -7.38
C VAL A 67 -0.63 -9.88 -5.92
N GLN A 68 -0.92 -11.16 -5.70
CA GLN A 68 -1.00 -11.73 -4.36
C GLN A 68 0.38 -11.95 -3.76
N TYR A 69 0.55 -11.47 -2.53
CA TYR A 69 1.75 -11.61 -1.72
C TYR A 69 1.39 -12.09 -0.32
N GLN A 70 2.35 -12.70 0.33
CA GLN A 70 2.35 -12.89 1.77
C GLN A 70 3.12 -11.72 2.40
N LEU A 71 2.44 -10.98 3.27
CA LEU A 71 3.02 -9.96 4.11
C LEU A 71 3.51 -10.60 5.40
N VAL A 72 4.72 -10.27 5.83
CA VAL A 72 5.24 -10.56 7.17
C VAL A 72 5.75 -9.24 7.74
N ILE A 73 5.31 -8.91 8.94
CA ILE A 73 5.77 -7.74 9.70
C ILE A 73 6.47 -8.24 10.94
N THR A 74 7.69 -7.78 11.13
CA THR A 74 8.51 -8.05 12.31
C THR A 74 8.67 -6.77 13.14
N GLU A 75 9.51 -6.80 14.14
CA GLU A 75 9.83 -5.61 14.93
C GLU A 75 10.64 -4.58 14.12
N LYS A 76 11.40 -5.01 13.10
CA LYS A 76 12.34 -4.15 12.36
C LYS A 76 11.93 -3.89 10.92
N LYS A 77 11.24 -4.83 10.27
CA LYS A 77 11.02 -4.81 8.82
C LYS A 77 9.64 -5.29 8.40
N ILE A 78 9.27 -4.91 7.19
CA ILE A 78 8.19 -5.52 6.41
C ILE A 78 8.84 -6.42 5.35
N TYR A 79 8.33 -7.63 5.18
CA TYR A 79 8.72 -8.55 4.11
C TYR A 79 7.53 -8.85 3.23
N LEU A 80 7.74 -8.80 1.92
CA LEU A 80 6.77 -9.18 0.91
C LEU A 80 7.28 -10.40 0.14
N LEU A 81 6.62 -11.53 0.32
CA LEU A 81 6.98 -12.79 -0.31
C LEU A 81 5.96 -13.17 -1.37
N LYS A 82 6.41 -13.82 -2.44
CA LYS A 82 5.49 -14.43 -3.41
C LYS A 82 4.65 -15.50 -2.73
N ASP A 83 3.32 -15.37 -2.82
CA ASP A 83 2.37 -16.23 -2.09
C ASP A 83 2.64 -17.74 -2.28
N LYS A 84 2.74 -18.20 -3.51
CA LYS A 84 2.91 -19.65 -3.80
C LYS A 84 4.32 -20.18 -3.53
N SER A 85 5.36 -19.39 -3.77
CA SER A 85 6.75 -19.87 -3.72
C SER A 85 7.48 -19.52 -2.42
N GLY A 86 6.93 -18.60 -1.62
CA GLY A 86 7.59 -18.05 -0.44
C GLY A 86 8.89 -17.29 -0.76
N LYS A 87 9.18 -17.00 -2.02
CA LYS A 87 10.38 -16.26 -2.41
C LYS A 87 10.25 -14.79 -1.99
N LEU A 88 11.25 -14.29 -1.27
CA LEU A 88 11.33 -12.86 -0.94
C LEU A 88 11.34 -12.04 -2.23
N LYS A 89 10.50 -11.03 -2.29
CA LYS A 89 10.38 -10.08 -3.40
C LYS A 89 10.81 -8.70 -3.02
N ASP A 90 10.52 -8.31 -1.79
CA ASP A 90 10.80 -6.98 -1.29
C ASP A 90 10.89 -6.99 0.22
N SER A 91 11.70 -6.12 0.78
CA SER A 91 11.77 -5.87 2.21
C SER A 91 11.96 -4.38 2.47
N LEU A 92 11.34 -3.88 3.52
CA LEU A 92 11.40 -2.48 3.93
C LEU A 92 11.65 -2.38 5.42
N SER A 93 12.71 -1.70 5.83
CA SER A 93 12.94 -1.35 7.23
C SER A 93 11.90 -0.33 7.70
N LEU A 94 11.38 -0.49 8.93
CA LEU A 94 10.31 0.35 9.46
C LEU A 94 10.75 1.82 9.59
N ASN A 95 12.01 2.09 9.86
CA ASN A 95 12.58 3.44 9.92
C ASN A 95 12.58 4.19 8.58
N LEU A 96 12.42 3.48 7.46
CA LEU A 96 12.30 4.06 6.13
C LEU A 96 10.85 4.45 5.78
N ILE A 97 9.89 4.08 6.60
CA ILE A 97 8.51 4.51 6.40
C ILE A 97 8.41 6.01 6.71
N LYS A 98 7.93 6.77 5.75
CA LYS A 98 7.70 8.21 5.87
C LYS A 98 6.30 8.53 6.41
N ALA A 99 5.29 7.82 5.94
CA ALA A 99 3.90 7.96 6.36
C ALA A 99 3.07 6.74 5.94
N ILE A 100 1.98 6.49 6.63
CA ILE A 100 0.93 5.56 6.20
C ILE A 100 -0.29 6.39 5.81
N CYS A 101 -0.88 6.10 4.64
CA CYS A 101 -2.03 6.84 4.13
C CYS A 101 -3.21 5.89 3.93
N LEU A 102 -4.37 6.28 4.48
CA LEU A 102 -5.64 5.58 4.35
C LEU A 102 -6.70 6.53 3.80
N SER A 103 -7.68 6.00 3.06
CA SER A 103 -8.84 6.80 2.69
C SER A 103 -9.85 6.89 3.85
N HIS A 104 -10.75 7.87 3.79
CA HIS A 104 -11.94 7.92 4.67
C HIS A 104 -13.01 6.90 4.26
N GLN A 105 -12.85 6.28 3.09
CA GLN A 105 -13.83 5.38 2.51
C GLN A 105 -13.65 3.93 2.97
N SER A 106 -14.70 3.13 2.83
CA SER A 106 -14.70 1.69 3.16
C SER A 106 -14.04 0.84 2.07
N ASP A 107 -12.89 1.27 1.56
CA ASP A 107 -12.05 0.50 0.65
C ASP A 107 -11.06 -0.39 1.41
N ASN A 108 -10.22 -1.12 0.67
CA ASN A 108 -9.20 -2.00 1.24
C ASN A 108 -7.76 -1.54 0.94
N PHE A 109 -7.58 -0.35 0.35
CA PHE A 109 -6.25 0.17 0.01
C PHE A 109 -5.57 0.81 1.21
N MET A 110 -4.27 0.64 1.28
CA MET A 110 -3.35 1.41 2.11
C MET A 110 -2.10 1.75 1.32
N LEU A 111 -1.59 2.96 1.52
CA LEU A 111 -0.37 3.43 0.90
C LEU A 111 0.68 3.64 1.98
N ILE A 112 1.84 3.03 1.81
CA ILE A 112 3.02 3.23 2.64
C ILE A 112 3.98 4.12 1.87
N LYS A 113 4.15 5.35 2.34
CA LYS A 113 5.13 6.29 1.83
C LYS A 113 6.52 5.89 2.29
N VAL A 114 7.49 5.86 1.39
CA VAL A 114 8.85 5.44 1.68
C VAL A 114 9.84 6.58 1.43
N LYS A 115 10.89 6.67 2.25
CA LYS A 115 11.87 7.78 2.18
C LYS A 115 12.79 7.70 0.96
N THR A 116 13.22 6.51 0.59
CA THR A 116 14.37 6.29 -0.33
C THR A 116 14.07 5.48 -1.58
N GLN A 117 12.83 5.01 -1.71
CA GLN A 117 12.41 4.16 -2.83
C GLN A 117 10.95 4.44 -3.21
N ASP A 118 10.44 3.69 -4.19
CA ASP A 118 9.03 3.75 -4.58
C ASP A 118 8.08 3.45 -3.41
N ASP A 119 6.94 4.11 -3.41
CA ASP A 119 5.89 3.90 -2.43
C ASP A 119 5.26 2.50 -2.59
N ILE A 120 4.76 1.93 -1.50
CA ILE A 120 4.15 0.60 -1.49
C ILE A 120 2.64 0.74 -1.31
N ILE A 121 1.88 0.17 -2.27
CA ILE A 121 0.42 0.12 -2.19
C ILE A 121 -0.01 -1.30 -1.93
N LEU A 122 -0.71 -1.49 -0.81
CA LEU A 122 -1.26 -2.76 -0.37
C LEU A 122 -2.79 -2.72 -0.39
N VAL A 123 -3.42 -3.87 -0.64
CA VAL A 123 -4.87 -4.02 -0.60
C VAL A 123 -5.22 -5.18 0.32
N SER A 124 -5.79 -4.86 1.48
CA SER A 124 -6.13 -5.82 2.52
C SER A 124 -7.41 -5.41 3.26
N ARG A 125 -8.25 -6.39 3.59
CA ARG A 125 -9.38 -6.18 4.49
C ARG A 125 -8.95 -5.84 5.91
N ARG A 126 -7.70 -6.14 6.25
CA ARG A 126 -7.10 -5.90 7.57
C ARG A 126 -6.20 -4.66 7.57
N LYS A 127 -6.44 -3.69 6.65
CA LYS A 127 -5.60 -2.49 6.55
C LYS A 127 -5.45 -1.76 7.88
N THR A 128 -6.52 -1.64 8.67
CA THR A 128 -6.48 -1.00 9.98
C THR A 128 -5.55 -1.74 10.94
N LYS A 129 -5.67 -3.08 11.02
CA LYS A 129 -4.81 -3.89 11.89
C LYS A 129 -3.33 -3.80 11.47
N ILE A 130 -3.06 -3.86 10.17
CA ILE A 130 -1.71 -3.68 9.63
C ILE A 130 -1.17 -2.30 10.02
N THR A 131 -1.96 -1.25 9.86
CA THR A 131 -1.58 0.13 10.24
C THR A 131 -1.24 0.23 11.73
N GLU A 132 -2.09 -0.29 12.61
CA GLU A 132 -1.85 -0.30 14.07
C GLU A 132 -0.53 -0.97 14.43
N ILE A 133 -0.25 -2.13 13.81
CA ILE A 133 0.99 -2.87 14.08
C ILE A 133 2.20 -2.08 13.58
N LEU A 134 2.15 -1.53 12.37
CA LEU A 134 3.24 -0.73 11.81
C LEU A 134 3.52 0.52 12.65
N MET A 135 2.48 1.23 13.09
CA MET A 135 2.63 2.39 13.95
C MET A 135 3.25 2.01 15.32
N ARG A 136 2.77 0.91 15.92
CA ARG A 136 3.30 0.43 17.20
C ARG A 136 4.78 0.04 17.10
N GLN A 137 5.15 -0.73 16.07
CA GLN A 137 6.53 -1.16 15.91
C GLN A 137 7.47 0.01 15.56
N SER A 138 7.02 0.96 14.75
CA SER A 138 7.83 2.15 14.44
C SER A 138 8.07 3.05 15.66
N MET A 139 7.16 3.10 16.64
CA MET A 139 7.36 3.81 17.90
C MET A 139 8.50 3.16 18.73
N ASN A 140 8.61 1.84 18.71
CA ASN A 140 9.69 1.12 19.38
C ASN A 140 11.07 1.47 18.78
N GLU A 141 11.12 1.80 17.51
CA GLU A 141 12.32 2.25 16.78
C GLU A 141 12.57 3.78 16.91
N ASN A 142 11.92 4.47 17.85
CA ASN A 142 11.98 5.93 18.00
C ASN A 142 11.61 6.72 16.73
N SER A 143 10.83 6.13 15.85
CA SER A 143 10.42 6.73 14.57
C SER A 143 8.90 6.72 14.47
N ALA A 144 8.24 7.68 15.10
CA ALA A 144 6.78 7.81 14.96
C ALA A 144 6.39 8.01 13.49
N VAL A 145 5.67 7.03 12.93
CA VAL A 145 5.17 7.11 11.57
C VAL A 145 3.83 7.83 11.55
N PRO A 146 3.70 8.98 10.86
CA PRO A 146 2.45 9.71 10.78
C PRO A 146 1.41 8.93 9.96
N LEU A 147 0.17 8.94 10.46
CA LEU A 147 -1.00 8.46 9.74
C LEU A 147 -1.68 9.65 9.05
N SER A 148 -1.88 9.55 7.75
CA SER A 148 -2.63 10.52 6.94
C SER A 148 -3.92 9.89 6.42
N THR A 149 -5.05 10.57 6.59
CA THR A 149 -6.35 10.08 6.12
C THR A 149 -6.95 11.10 5.15
N MET A 150 -7.13 10.71 3.90
CA MET A 150 -7.71 11.55 2.83
C MET A 150 -8.16 10.70 1.64
N ASP A 151 -9.06 11.20 0.82
CA ASP A 151 -9.60 10.45 -0.33
C ASP A 151 -8.81 10.68 -1.64
N ARG A 152 -7.69 11.39 -1.54
CA ARG A 152 -6.78 11.63 -2.67
C ARG A 152 -5.33 11.57 -2.21
N PHE A 153 -4.55 10.65 -2.78
CA PHE A 153 -3.13 10.49 -2.49
C PHE A 153 -2.28 10.66 -3.74
N THR A 154 -1.12 11.27 -3.59
CA THR A 154 -0.04 11.15 -4.57
C THR A 154 0.91 10.04 -4.13
N PHE A 155 1.45 9.27 -5.05
CA PHE A 155 2.47 8.26 -4.78
C PHE A 155 3.47 8.16 -5.93
N THR A 156 4.64 7.63 -5.62
CA THR A 156 5.72 7.42 -6.60
C THR A 156 5.85 5.93 -6.88
N MET A 157 5.96 5.57 -8.17
CA MET A 157 6.17 4.20 -8.62
C MET A 157 6.94 4.23 -9.95
N ASN A 158 8.05 3.48 -10.07
CA ASN A 158 8.97 3.56 -11.20
C ASN A 158 9.44 4.99 -11.49
N SER A 159 9.76 5.75 -10.43
CA SER A 159 10.17 7.17 -10.52
C SER A 159 9.12 8.11 -11.14
N MET A 160 7.92 7.62 -11.40
CA MET A 160 6.80 8.42 -11.88
C MET A 160 5.83 8.73 -10.75
N LYS A 161 5.24 9.92 -10.78
CA LYS A 161 4.22 10.30 -9.81
C LYS A 161 2.83 9.94 -10.34
N TYR A 162 2.01 9.41 -9.46
CA TYR A 162 0.63 9.04 -9.69
C TYR A 162 -0.28 9.65 -8.64
N ILE A 163 -1.55 9.76 -9.01
CA ILE A 163 -2.61 10.18 -8.11
C ILE A 163 -3.62 9.04 -8.00
N MET A 164 -3.95 8.66 -6.77
CA MET A 164 -5.01 7.71 -6.44
C MET A 164 -6.16 8.49 -5.80
N VAL A 165 -7.37 8.28 -6.31
CA VAL A 165 -8.59 8.94 -5.82
C VAL A 165 -9.62 7.89 -5.47
N PHE A 166 -10.27 8.08 -4.33
CA PHE A 166 -11.39 7.27 -3.85
C PHE A 166 -12.67 8.08 -3.93
N THR A 167 -13.64 7.58 -4.67
CA THR A 167 -14.92 8.24 -4.85
C THR A 167 -16.03 7.30 -4.39
N ARG A 168 -16.91 7.80 -3.53
CA ARG A 168 -18.10 7.07 -3.13
C ARG A 168 -19.16 7.16 -4.22
N GLU A 169 -19.62 6.03 -4.71
CA GLU A 169 -20.68 5.92 -5.72
C GLU A 169 -22.08 5.96 -5.06
N LYS A 170 -23.12 6.10 -5.89
CA LYS A 170 -24.51 6.20 -5.41
C LYS A 170 -25.00 4.93 -4.69
N ASP A 171 -24.47 3.77 -5.03
CA ASP A 171 -24.74 2.48 -4.40
C ASP A 171 -23.87 2.21 -3.15
N TYR A 172 -23.21 3.25 -2.62
CA TYR A 172 -22.28 3.19 -1.50
C TYR A 172 -21.01 2.37 -1.75
N SER A 173 -20.79 1.88 -2.96
CA SER A 173 -19.50 1.30 -3.33
C SER A 173 -18.42 2.38 -3.41
N VAL A 174 -17.15 1.98 -3.32
CA VAL A 174 -16.01 2.88 -3.48
C VAL A 174 -15.30 2.57 -4.77
N ARG A 175 -15.24 3.56 -5.66
CA ARG A 175 -14.44 3.52 -6.86
C ARG A 175 -13.04 4.03 -6.57
N THR A 176 -12.04 3.25 -6.96
CA THR A 176 -10.64 3.68 -6.91
C THR A 176 -10.16 3.98 -8.32
N SER A 177 -9.65 5.18 -8.54
CA SER A 177 -9.07 5.62 -9.83
C SER A 177 -7.60 5.97 -9.62
N ILE A 178 -6.74 5.54 -10.57
CA ILE A 178 -5.30 5.84 -10.55
C ILE A 178 -4.93 6.44 -11.90
N TYR A 179 -4.24 7.56 -11.90
CA TYR A 179 -3.74 8.23 -13.10
C TYR A 179 -2.37 8.85 -12.86
N ALA A 180 -1.57 8.96 -13.93
CA ALA A 180 -0.28 9.63 -13.84
C ALA A 180 -0.49 11.13 -13.56
N GLU A 181 0.32 11.68 -12.66
CA GLU A 181 0.37 13.12 -12.46
C GLU A 181 1.00 13.74 -13.71
N LYS A 182 0.25 14.58 -14.43
CA LYS A 182 0.80 15.32 -15.56
C LYS A 182 1.91 16.22 -15.02
N GLN A 183 3.12 16.08 -15.54
CA GLN A 183 4.13 17.11 -15.37
C GLN A 183 3.53 18.40 -15.96
N GLN A 184 3.22 19.36 -15.11
CA GLN A 184 3.05 20.71 -15.57
C GLN A 184 4.42 21.15 -16.09
N ASP A 185 4.57 21.12 -17.42
CA ASP A 185 5.66 21.87 -18.04
C ASP A 185 5.57 23.26 -17.45
N SER A 186 6.60 23.64 -16.71
CA SER A 186 6.77 25.01 -16.25
C SER A 186 6.95 25.86 -17.50
N LEU A 187 5.83 26.37 -18.02
CA LEU A 187 5.87 27.46 -19.00
C LEU A 187 6.52 28.63 -18.28
N THR A 188 7.84 28.70 -18.40
CA THR A 188 8.58 29.94 -18.18
C THR A 188 8.07 30.92 -19.20
N TYR A 189 7.17 31.79 -18.75
CA TYR A 189 6.82 32.99 -19.50
C TYR A 189 8.09 33.84 -19.61
N ASP A 190 8.79 33.71 -20.74
CA ASP A 190 9.84 34.66 -21.13
C ASP A 190 9.16 36.02 -21.42
N SER A 191 9.14 36.88 -20.41
CA SER A 191 8.76 38.28 -20.52
C SER A 191 9.86 39.10 -21.24
N LYS A 192 10.20 38.73 -22.50
CA LYS A 192 11.03 39.53 -23.39
C LYS A 192 10.28 39.90 -24.66
N ALA A 193 9.31 40.78 -24.54
CA ALA A 193 8.80 41.51 -25.70
C ALA A 193 8.25 42.85 -25.25
N GLY A 194 9.08 43.88 -25.17
CA GLY A 194 8.67 45.20 -24.78
C GLY A 194 9.72 46.26 -25.11
N LYS A 195 10.34 46.21 -26.29
CA LYS A 195 11.01 47.41 -26.86
C LYS A 195 10.27 47.85 -28.10
N LYS A 196 9.27 48.71 -27.92
CA LYS A 196 8.78 49.58 -28.99
C LYS A 196 9.90 50.57 -29.30
N ARG A 197 10.45 50.51 -30.52
CA ARG A 197 11.18 51.61 -31.13
C ARG A 197 10.15 52.61 -31.65
N ALA A 198 10.17 53.83 -31.10
CA ALA A 198 9.60 54.99 -31.72
C ALA A 198 10.47 55.45 -32.90
N LYS A 199 9.86 55.72 -34.03
CA LYS A 199 10.20 56.68 -35.01
C LYS A 199 8.92 57.26 -35.60
#